data_7425b6cdb22abff8aa5c7dc145ac003e
#
_entry.id   7425b6cdb22abff8aa5c7dc145ac003e
#
_cell.length_a   1.000
_cell.length_b   1.000
_cell.length_c   1.000
_cell.angle_alpha   90.00
_cell.angle_beta   90.00
_cell.angle_gamma   90.00
#
_symmetry.space_group_name_H-M   'P 1'
#
loop_
_entity.id
_entity.type
_entity.pdbx_description
1 polymer ?
#
loop_
_entity_poly.entity_id
_entity_poly.type
_entity_poly.pdbx_seq_one_letter_code
_entity_poly.pdbx_strand_id
1 'polypeptide(L)'
;PRLGGFMAMHPEALVNFSARTEPFDFAGTPFDAAIHFGTPHWAGAVCEYLMHEETVPVCSPAYRDRNNIHTPQDLTRVVLLQQSTRPTQWAEWFELVGAPTALALRGPQSEHFAMIAQAAVSHLGAALLPRFLIEQELAAGSLVELSDQVLTSNDAYYLVYPEARAQTPLVKAFRDWVVKECHTLPAAAR
;
A
#
# COMPACT_ATOMS: atom_id res chain seq x y z
N PRO A 1 10.43 5.87 -1.02
CA PRO A 1 11.34 6.78 -0.28
C PRO A 1 12.71 6.14 0.01
N ARG A 2 12.78 4.82 0.32
CA ARG A 2 14.01 4.12 0.78
C ARG A 2 15.00 3.77 -0.32
N LEU A 3 14.59 3.72 -1.59
CA LEU A 3 15.42 3.28 -2.72
C LEU A 3 16.74 4.04 -2.88
N GLY A 4 16.81 5.29 -2.42
CA GLY A 4 18.05 6.05 -2.37
C GLY A 4 19.19 5.31 -1.64
N GLY A 5 18.86 4.52 -0.61
CA GLY A 5 19.81 3.67 0.10
C GLY A 5 20.37 2.54 -0.77
N PHE A 6 19.54 1.91 -1.59
CA PHE A 6 20.01 0.90 -2.54
C PHE A 6 20.92 1.51 -3.61
N MET A 7 20.52 2.63 -4.21
CA MET A 7 21.30 3.29 -5.24
C MET A 7 22.65 3.82 -4.72
N ALA A 8 22.72 4.22 -3.44
CA ALA A 8 23.97 4.62 -2.81
C ALA A 8 24.97 3.44 -2.65
N MET A 9 24.45 2.23 -2.41
CA MET A 9 25.26 1.00 -2.32
C MET A 9 25.61 0.41 -3.69
N HIS A 10 24.79 0.68 -4.71
CA HIS A 10 24.90 0.17 -6.06
C HIS A 10 24.82 1.31 -7.08
N PRO A 11 25.84 2.18 -7.18
CA PRO A 11 25.82 3.33 -8.08
C PRO A 11 25.78 2.95 -9.57
N GLU A 12 26.14 1.71 -9.91
CA GLU A 12 26.00 1.13 -11.24
C GLU A 12 24.57 0.75 -11.61
N ALA A 13 23.65 0.67 -10.62
CA ALA A 13 22.27 0.26 -10.86
C ALA A 13 21.43 1.43 -11.39
N LEU A 14 20.81 1.24 -12.56
CA LEU A 14 19.80 2.14 -13.09
C LEU A 14 18.42 1.54 -12.80
N VAL A 15 17.61 2.21 -11.97
CA VAL A 15 16.28 1.74 -11.60
C VAL A 15 15.20 2.53 -12.33
N ASN A 16 14.44 1.85 -13.20
CA ASN A 16 13.28 2.40 -13.88
C ASN A 16 12.00 1.81 -13.26
N PHE A 17 10.97 2.63 -13.13
CA PHE A 17 9.69 2.21 -12.57
C PHE A 17 8.58 2.24 -13.61
N SER A 18 7.70 1.23 -13.51
CA SER A 18 6.43 1.21 -14.22
C SER A 18 5.35 0.67 -13.29
N ALA A 19 4.23 1.37 -13.18
CA ALA A 19 3.06 0.87 -12.47
C ALA A 19 2.16 0.10 -13.45
N ARG A 20 1.70 -1.08 -13.02
CA ARG A 20 0.72 -1.88 -13.74
C ARG A 20 -0.32 -2.40 -12.76
N THR A 21 -1.58 -2.38 -13.17
CA THR A 21 -2.72 -2.91 -12.39
C THR A 21 -3.05 -4.35 -12.77
N GLU A 22 -2.57 -4.80 -13.94
CA GLU A 22 -2.83 -6.14 -14.45
C GLU A 22 -1.57 -7.00 -14.40
N PRO A 23 -1.69 -8.31 -14.09
CA PRO A 23 -0.61 -9.26 -14.19
C PRO A 23 -0.01 -9.28 -15.61
N PHE A 24 1.30 -9.52 -15.72
CA PHE A 24 2.01 -9.60 -16.98
C PHE A 24 2.95 -10.81 -16.98
N ASP A 25 3.35 -11.24 -18.20
CA ASP A 25 4.42 -12.20 -18.35
C ASP A 25 5.77 -11.45 -18.46
N PHE A 26 6.77 -11.89 -17.68
CA PHE A 26 8.14 -11.38 -17.79
C PHE A 26 8.76 -11.67 -19.16
N ALA A 27 8.33 -12.75 -19.84
CA ALA A 27 8.78 -13.04 -21.19
C ALA A 27 8.34 -11.91 -22.15
N GLY A 28 9.32 -11.29 -22.82
CA GLY A 28 9.06 -10.18 -23.74
C GLY A 28 8.84 -8.82 -23.08
N THR A 29 9.04 -8.69 -21.79
CA THR A 29 9.05 -7.40 -21.09
C THR A 29 10.46 -6.98 -20.67
N PRO A 30 10.73 -5.66 -20.53
CA PRO A 30 12.02 -5.17 -20.05
C PRO A 30 12.17 -5.23 -18.50
N PHE A 31 11.22 -5.84 -17.79
CA PHE A 31 11.20 -5.82 -16.33
C PHE A 31 12.12 -6.89 -15.75
N ASP A 32 12.97 -6.50 -14.80
CA ASP A 32 13.86 -7.41 -14.07
C ASP A 32 13.17 -8.03 -12.85
N ALA A 33 12.26 -7.27 -12.22
CA ALA A 33 11.47 -7.69 -11.06
C ALA A 33 10.17 -6.88 -10.97
N ALA A 34 9.24 -7.33 -10.12
CA ALA A 34 8.02 -6.62 -9.77
C ALA A 34 7.77 -6.71 -8.27
N ILE A 35 7.16 -5.67 -7.70
CA ILE A 35 6.51 -5.77 -6.39
C ILE A 35 5.04 -6.10 -6.65
N HIS A 36 4.61 -7.26 -6.18
CA HIS A 36 3.28 -7.79 -6.38
C HIS A 36 2.52 -7.84 -5.05
N PHE A 37 1.28 -7.40 -5.06
CA PHE A 37 0.33 -7.62 -3.97
C PHE A 37 -0.67 -8.70 -4.40
N GLY A 38 -0.79 -9.77 -3.61
CA GLY A 38 -1.67 -10.90 -3.92
C GLY A 38 -1.18 -12.20 -3.29
N THR A 39 -1.43 -13.31 -3.97
CA THR A 39 -0.99 -14.64 -3.56
C THR A 39 0.46 -14.91 -4.00
N PRO A 40 1.19 -15.86 -3.37
CA PRO A 40 2.57 -16.22 -3.71
C PRO A 40 2.65 -17.03 -5.01
N HIS A 41 1.95 -16.62 -6.05
CA HIS A 41 1.91 -17.34 -7.31
C HIS A 41 2.04 -16.42 -8.52
N TRP A 42 3.12 -16.66 -9.29
CA TRP A 42 3.37 -15.97 -10.56
C TRP A 42 4.05 -16.95 -11.53
N ALA A 43 3.44 -17.20 -12.69
CA ALA A 43 3.92 -18.17 -13.64
C ALA A 43 5.36 -17.86 -14.11
N GLY A 44 6.27 -18.84 -14.03
CA GLY A 44 7.66 -18.71 -14.48
C GLY A 44 8.54 -17.78 -13.65
N ALA A 45 8.12 -17.43 -12.43
CA ALA A 45 8.85 -16.53 -11.57
C ALA A 45 8.90 -17.01 -10.12
N VAL A 46 9.91 -16.56 -9.40
CA VAL A 46 10.05 -16.72 -7.95
C VAL A 46 9.27 -15.61 -7.27
N CYS A 47 8.46 -15.97 -6.26
CA CYS A 47 7.78 -15.03 -5.38
C CYS A 47 8.44 -15.04 -4.00
N GLU A 48 9.18 -13.98 -3.69
CA GLU A 48 9.83 -13.79 -2.39
C GLU A 48 8.92 -12.96 -1.50
N TYR A 49 8.52 -13.50 -0.36
CA TYR A 49 7.66 -12.80 0.60
C TYR A 49 8.35 -11.55 1.14
N LEU A 50 7.63 -10.43 1.18
CA LEU A 50 8.12 -9.19 1.76
C LEU A 50 7.41 -8.87 3.07
N MET A 51 6.08 -8.68 3.03
CA MET A 51 5.30 -8.29 4.20
C MET A 51 3.80 -8.45 3.96
N HIS A 52 3.05 -8.56 5.05
CA HIS A 52 1.60 -8.37 5.02
C HIS A 52 1.22 -6.89 4.91
N GLU A 53 -0.01 -6.63 4.53
CA GLU A 53 -0.56 -5.29 4.49
C GLU A 53 -1.43 -5.03 5.72
N GLU A 54 -1.19 -3.90 6.37
CA GLU A 54 -2.07 -3.31 7.36
C GLU A 54 -2.66 -2.02 6.81
N THR A 55 -3.97 -2.02 6.59
CA THR A 55 -4.70 -0.86 6.09
C THR A 55 -5.44 -0.18 7.22
N VAL A 56 -5.27 1.13 7.33
CA VAL A 56 -5.83 1.97 8.40
C VAL A 56 -6.67 3.10 7.83
N PRO A 57 -7.78 3.48 8.49
CA PRO A 57 -8.56 4.65 8.12
C PRO A 57 -7.83 5.91 8.57
N VAL A 58 -7.63 6.84 7.63
CA VAL A 58 -6.91 8.10 7.88
C VAL A 58 -7.62 9.29 7.25
N CYS A 59 -7.39 10.47 7.80
CA CYS A 59 -7.66 11.75 7.14
C CYS A 59 -6.71 12.82 7.69
N SER A 60 -6.77 14.03 7.13
CA SER A 60 -6.07 15.16 7.75
C SER A 60 -6.72 15.56 9.08
N PRO A 61 -5.95 16.10 10.05
CA PRO A 61 -6.51 16.60 11.32
C PRO A 61 -7.64 17.61 11.13
N ALA A 62 -7.48 18.55 10.19
CA ALA A 62 -8.49 19.57 9.89
C ALA A 62 -9.80 18.96 9.36
N TYR A 63 -9.73 17.88 8.56
CA TYR A 63 -10.92 17.17 8.10
C TYR A 63 -11.61 16.42 9.23
N ARG A 64 -10.85 15.74 10.11
CA ARG A 64 -11.36 15.08 11.32
C ARG A 64 -12.14 16.05 12.20
N ASP A 65 -11.50 17.17 12.54
CA ASP A 65 -12.05 18.13 13.50
C ASP A 65 -13.29 18.84 12.92
N ARG A 66 -13.26 19.24 11.65
CA ARG A 66 -14.41 19.87 10.96
C ARG A 66 -15.63 18.96 10.89
N ASN A 67 -15.42 17.64 10.74
CA ASN A 67 -16.49 16.67 10.64
C ASN A 67 -16.80 15.95 11.97
N ASN A 68 -16.14 16.32 13.07
CA ASN A 68 -16.29 15.71 14.39
C ASN A 68 -16.17 14.18 14.35
N ILE A 69 -15.10 13.68 13.74
CA ILE A 69 -14.83 12.24 13.63
C ILE A 69 -14.11 11.79 14.90
N HIS A 70 -14.80 11.04 15.75
CA HIS A 70 -14.29 10.53 17.03
C HIS A 70 -14.41 9.02 17.16
N THR A 71 -15.30 8.41 16.38
CA THR A 71 -15.59 6.97 16.40
C THR A 71 -15.61 6.41 14.97
N PRO A 72 -15.41 5.09 14.79
CA PRO A 72 -15.57 4.43 13.49
C PRO A 72 -16.92 4.70 12.82
N GLN A 73 -18.00 4.81 13.62
CA GLN A 73 -19.36 5.07 13.13
C GLN A 73 -19.49 6.46 12.49
N ASP A 74 -18.67 7.42 12.90
CA ASP A 74 -18.70 8.77 12.32
C ASP A 74 -18.26 8.78 10.85
N LEU A 75 -17.47 7.78 10.43
CA LEU A 75 -17.05 7.61 9.03
C LEU A 75 -18.20 7.30 8.08
N THR A 76 -19.32 6.81 8.58
CA THR A 76 -20.51 6.53 7.74
C THR A 76 -21.17 7.78 7.15
N ARG A 77 -20.84 8.98 7.65
CA ARG A 77 -21.46 10.26 7.25
C ARG A 77 -20.51 11.20 6.50
N VAL A 78 -19.27 10.78 6.26
CA VAL A 78 -18.26 11.63 5.60
C VAL A 78 -17.91 11.11 4.22
N VAL A 79 -17.16 11.89 3.44
CA VAL A 79 -16.65 11.46 2.15
C VAL A 79 -15.57 10.41 2.35
N LEU A 80 -15.76 9.25 1.72
CA LEU A 80 -14.82 8.13 1.72
C LEU A 80 -14.10 8.08 0.37
N LEU A 81 -12.79 8.27 0.39
CA LEU A 81 -11.95 8.15 -0.80
C LEU A 81 -11.75 6.66 -1.11
N GLN A 82 -11.98 6.27 -2.36
CA GLN A 82 -12.03 4.87 -2.78
C GLN A 82 -10.78 4.47 -3.58
N GLN A 83 -10.25 3.30 -3.27
CA GLN A 83 -9.27 2.63 -4.11
C GLN A 83 -10.01 1.79 -5.15
N SER A 84 -9.95 2.18 -6.44
CA SER A 84 -10.74 1.50 -7.48
C SER A 84 -10.33 0.05 -7.73
N THR A 85 -9.07 -0.30 -7.44
CA THR A 85 -8.57 -1.69 -7.51
C THR A 85 -8.98 -2.54 -6.30
N ARG A 86 -9.59 -1.94 -5.26
CA ARG A 86 -10.02 -2.58 -4.01
C ARG A 86 -11.41 -2.09 -3.58
N PRO A 87 -12.45 -2.33 -4.39
CA PRO A 87 -13.75 -1.67 -4.23
C PRO A 87 -14.49 -2.10 -2.96
N THR A 88 -14.16 -3.24 -2.36
CA THR A 88 -14.81 -3.78 -1.16
C THR A 88 -14.16 -3.34 0.15
N GLN A 89 -12.99 -2.70 0.10
CA GLN A 89 -12.14 -2.45 1.27
C GLN A 89 -12.85 -1.66 2.39
N TRP A 90 -13.62 -0.61 2.04
CA TRP A 90 -14.41 0.12 3.02
C TRP A 90 -15.55 -0.70 3.60
N ALA A 91 -16.20 -1.54 2.80
CA ALA A 91 -17.26 -2.43 3.30
C ALA A 91 -16.72 -3.45 4.29
N GLU A 92 -15.57 -4.07 3.98
CA GLU A 92 -14.87 -5.01 4.85
C GLU A 92 -14.44 -4.33 6.16
N TRP A 93 -13.92 -3.11 6.10
CA TRP A 93 -13.53 -2.37 7.30
C TRP A 93 -14.73 -1.99 8.17
N PHE A 94 -15.85 -1.54 7.58
CA PHE A 94 -17.07 -1.26 8.34
C PHE A 94 -17.67 -2.53 8.98
N GLU A 95 -17.58 -3.67 8.31
CA GLU A 95 -17.99 -4.95 8.88
C GLU A 95 -17.11 -5.30 10.10
N LEU A 96 -15.80 -5.11 9.98
CA LEU A 96 -14.84 -5.34 11.07
C LEU A 96 -15.18 -4.52 12.33
N VAL A 97 -15.60 -3.26 12.16
CA VAL A 97 -15.93 -2.36 13.31
C VAL A 97 -17.42 -2.38 13.69
N GLY A 98 -18.22 -3.23 13.06
CA GLY A 98 -19.67 -3.34 13.34
C GLY A 98 -20.47 -2.09 12.96
N ALA A 99 -20.06 -1.38 11.91
CA ALA A 99 -20.75 -0.16 11.44
C ALA A 99 -21.55 -0.43 10.16
N PRO A 100 -22.60 0.38 9.86
CA PRO A 100 -23.38 0.24 8.63
C PRO A 100 -22.58 0.47 7.36
N THR A 101 -22.70 -0.43 6.37
CA THR A 101 -21.93 -0.42 5.13
C THR A 101 -22.60 0.32 3.96
N ALA A 102 -23.81 0.84 4.12
CA ALA A 102 -24.63 1.38 3.04
C ALA A 102 -23.98 2.50 2.20
N LEU A 103 -23.02 3.25 2.75
CA LEU A 103 -22.29 4.31 2.08
C LEU A 103 -20.84 3.93 1.74
N ALA A 104 -20.42 2.73 2.08
CA ALA A 104 -19.02 2.28 1.93
C ALA A 104 -18.49 2.33 0.48
N LEU A 105 -19.40 2.31 -0.52
CA LEU A 105 -19.06 2.32 -1.94
C LEU A 105 -19.23 3.70 -2.60
N ARG A 106 -19.47 4.75 -1.83
CA ARG A 106 -19.69 6.11 -2.35
C ARG A 106 -18.50 7.03 -2.07
N GLY A 107 -18.00 7.66 -3.11
CA GLY A 107 -16.93 8.66 -3.00
C GLY A 107 -16.03 8.72 -4.24
N PRO A 108 -15.16 9.72 -4.31
CA PRO A 108 -14.16 9.82 -5.37
C PRO A 108 -13.25 8.60 -5.41
N GLN A 109 -12.86 8.18 -6.62
CA GLN A 109 -12.07 6.98 -6.83
C GLN A 109 -10.73 7.30 -7.49
N SER A 110 -9.67 6.53 -7.13
CA SER A 110 -8.39 6.55 -7.80
C SER A 110 -7.77 5.16 -7.81
N GLU A 111 -6.98 4.87 -8.86
CA GLU A 111 -6.20 3.62 -8.95
C GLU A 111 -4.91 3.67 -8.14
N HIS A 112 -4.45 4.87 -7.76
CA HIS A 112 -3.16 5.07 -7.13
C HIS A 112 -3.30 5.54 -5.68
N PHE A 113 -2.72 4.79 -4.74
CA PHE A 113 -2.69 5.14 -3.32
C PHE A 113 -2.09 6.53 -3.07
N ALA A 114 -1.04 6.92 -3.79
CA ALA A 114 -0.42 8.23 -3.64
C ALA A 114 -1.40 9.38 -3.92
N MET A 115 -2.30 9.24 -4.91
CA MET A 115 -3.34 10.24 -5.19
C MET A 115 -4.38 10.29 -4.09
N ILE A 116 -4.77 9.13 -3.54
CA ILE A 116 -5.72 9.04 -2.43
C ILE A 116 -5.12 9.64 -1.17
N ALA A 117 -3.84 9.36 -0.87
CA ALA A 117 -3.13 9.96 0.26
C ALA A 117 -3.08 11.49 0.15
N GLN A 118 -2.74 12.03 -1.03
CA GLN A 118 -2.73 13.47 -1.26
C GLN A 118 -4.13 14.09 -1.19
N ALA A 119 -5.16 13.40 -1.64
CA ALA A 119 -6.55 13.85 -1.48
C ALA A 119 -6.95 13.93 0.00
N ALA A 120 -6.56 12.94 0.81
CA ALA A 120 -6.81 12.92 2.25
C ALA A 120 -6.04 14.05 2.97
N VAL A 121 -4.75 14.27 2.65
CA VAL A 121 -3.95 15.39 3.13
C VAL A 121 -4.60 16.73 2.77
N SER A 122 -5.18 16.84 1.57
CA SER A 122 -5.87 18.02 1.05
C SER A 122 -7.32 18.19 1.57
N HIS A 123 -7.68 17.48 2.64
CA HIS A 123 -8.99 17.60 3.32
C HIS A 123 -10.20 17.18 2.47
N LEU A 124 -10.03 16.34 1.45
CA LEU A 124 -11.12 15.92 0.54
C LEU A 124 -11.96 14.77 1.10
N GLY A 125 -11.44 14.00 2.07
CA GLY A 125 -12.15 12.85 2.63
C GLY A 125 -11.30 12.03 3.58
N ALA A 126 -11.90 10.95 4.09
CA ALA A 126 -11.20 9.87 4.76
C ALA A 126 -10.82 8.78 3.78
N ALA A 127 -9.67 8.13 3.99
CA ALA A 127 -9.14 7.08 3.13
C ALA A 127 -8.77 5.85 3.94
N LEU A 128 -8.87 4.65 3.33
CA LEU A 128 -8.22 3.44 3.81
C LEU A 128 -6.91 3.27 3.06
N LEU A 129 -5.78 3.33 3.78
CA LEU A 129 -4.44 3.30 3.19
C LEU A 129 -3.53 2.33 3.93
N PRO A 130 -2.68 1.60 3.20
CA PRO A 130 -1.62 0.81 3.83
C PRO A 130 -0.71 1.71 4.65
N ARG A 131 -0.54 1.39 5.93
CA ARG A 131 0.21 2.20 6.91
C ARG A 131 1.64 2.50 6.44
N PHE A 132 2.32 1.52 5.86
CA PHE A 132 3.70 1.68 5.38
C PHE A 132 3.85 2.67 4.21
N LEU A 133 2.78 2.93 3.44
CA LEU A 133 2.79 3.90 2.34
C LEU A 133 2.66 5.35 2.82
N ILE A 134 2.17 5.56 4.04
CA ILE A 134 1.86 6.89 4.60
C ILE A 134 2.65 7.18 5.88
N GLU A 135 3.76 6.46 6.13
CA GLU A 135 4.62 6.68 7.31
C GLU A 135 5.09 8.15 7.44
N GLN A 136 5.41 8.79 6.32
CA GLN A 136 5.87 10.18 6.32
C GLN A 136 4.76 11.15 6.68
N GLU A 137 3.57 10.96 6.14
CA GLU A 137 2.39 11.77 6.42
C GLU A 137 1.92 11.63 7.87
N LEU A 138 1.96 10.41 8.42
CA LEU A 138 1.67 10.15 9.83
C LEU A 138 2.72 10.80 10.73
N ALA A 139 4.01 10.63 10.44
CA ALA A 139 5.10 11.22 11.21
C ALA A 139 5.09 12.76 11.16
N ALA A 140 4.70 13.34 10.02
CA ALA A 140 4.56 14.78 9.84
C ALA A 140 3.26 15.35 10.46
N GLY A 141 2.32 14.48 10.87
CA GLY A 141 1.00 14.87 11.37
C GLY A 141 0.07 15.45 10.31
N SER A 142 0.38 15.29 9.01
CA SER A 142 -0.49 15.71 7.90
C SER A 142 -1.66 14.73 7.69
N LEU A 143 -1.48 13.47 8.10
CA LEU A 143 -2.53 12.48 8.29
C LEU A 143 -2.56 11.98 9.74
N VAL A 144 -3.76 11.59 10.19
CA VAL A 144 -3.98 10.94 11.49
C VAL A 144 -4.82 9.69 11.29
N GLU A 145 -4.54 8.64 12.05
CA GLU A 145 -5.36 7.44 12.11
C GLU A 145 -6.68 7.75 12.84
N LEU A 146 -7.77 7.18 12.35
CA LEU A 146 -9.13 7.43 12.85
C LEU A 146 -9.66 6.27 13.69
N SER A 147 -8.90 5.17 13.78
CA SER A 147 -9.27 3.98 14.55
C SER A 147 -8.03 3.13 14.79
N ASP A 148 -8.02 2.42 15.91
CA ASP A 148 -7.02 1.38 16.22
C ASP A 148 -7.31 0.05 15.48
N GLN A 149 -8.49 -0.06 14.82
CA GLN A 149 -8.86 -1.25 14.07
C GLN A 149 -8.19 -1.24 12.70
N VAL A 150 -7.40 -2.27 12.45
CA VAL A 150 -6.61 -2.46 11.23
C VAL A 150 -7.25 -3.50 10.35
N LEU A 151 -7.46 -3.18 9.08
CA LEU A 151 -7.90 -4.16 8.09
C LEU A 151 -6.67 -4.91 7.57
N THR A 152 -6.65 -6.22 7.73
CA THR A 152 -5.62 -7.13 7.19
C THR A 152 -6.21 -7.96 6.07
N SER A 153 -5.37 -8.38 5.13
CA SER A 153 -5.73 -9.25 4.02
C SER A 153 -4.95 -10.58 4.12
N ASN A 154 -5.51 -11.64 3.51
CA ASN A 154 -4.77 -12.87 3.28
C ASN A 154 -3.69 -12.71 2.18
N ASP A 155 -3.82 -11.69 1.34
CA ASP A 155 -2.81 -11.30 0.37
C ASP A 155 -1.64 -10.59 1.06
N ALA A 156 -0.48 -10.66 0.43
CA ALA A 156 0.75 -10.04 0.91
C ALA A 156 1.53 -9.39 -0.22
N TYR A 157 2.55 -8.62 0.13
CA TYR A 157 3.51 -8.10 -0.84
C TYR A 157 4.62 -9.12 -1.08
N TYR A 158 4.94 -9.32 -2.34
CA TYR A 158 6.02 -10.20 -2.81
C TYR A 158 6.94 -9.44 -3.76
N LEU A 159 8.24 -9.68 -3.65
CA LEU A 159 9.16 -9.42 -4.74
C LEU A 159 9.08 -10.61 -5.72
N VAL A 160 8.75 -10.31 -6.97
CA VAL A 160 8.63 -11.31 -8.02
C VAL A 160 9.69 -11.05 -9.08
N TYR A 161 10.41 -12.09 -9.48
CA TYR A 161 11.43 -12.01 -10.55
C TYR A 161 11.53 -13.35 -11.32
N PRO A 162 11.88 -13.32 -12.62
CA PRO A 162 12.00 -14.52 -13.42
C PRO A 162 13.04 -15.50 -12.83
N GLU A 163 12.74 -16.78 -12.80
CA GLU A 163 13.70 -17.82 -12.34
C GLU A 163 15.04 -17.71 -13.07
N ALA A 164 15.03 -17.44 -14.37
CA ALA A 164 16.22 -17.27 -15.19
C ALA A 164 17.10 -16.08 -14.76
N ARG A 165 16.53 -15.08 -14.04
CA ARG A 165 17.24 -13.90 -13.54
C ARG A 165 17.60 -13.98 -12.05
N ALA A 166 17.22 -15.04 -11.36
CA ALA A 166 17.46 -15.20 -9.92
C ALA A 166 18.94 -15.08 -9.50
N GLN A 167 19.86 -15.44 -10.40
CA GLN A 167 21.30 -15.35 -10.18
C GLN A 167 21.96 -14.09 -10.76
N THR A 168 21.19 -13.19 -11.37
CA THR A 168 21.71 -11.91 -11.87
C THR A 168 22.17 -11.05 -10.69
N PRO A 169 23.41 -10.55 -10.65
CA PRO A 169 23.99 -9.87 -9.48
C PRO A 169 23.13 -8.72 -8.95
N LEU A 170 22.62 -7.85 -9.83
CA LEU A 170 21.77 -6.71 -9.42
C LEU A 170 20.38 -7.14 -8.93
N VAL A 171 19.77 -8.18 -9.52
CA VAL A 171 18.49 -8.73 -9.05
C VAL A 171 18.65 -9.32 -7.66
N LYS A 172 19.73 -10.10 -7.45
CA LYS A 172 20.06 -10.65 -6.15
C LYS A 172 20.32 -9.56 -5.10
N ALA A 173 21.13 -8.56 -5.44
CA ALA A 173 21.42 -7.44 -4.55
C ALA A 173 20.15 -6.67 -4.17
N PHE A 174 19.27 -6.40 -5.14
CA PHE A 174 17.99 -5.74 -4.91
C PHE A 174 17.06 -6.58 -4.03
N ARG A 175 16.97 -7.89 -4.28
CA ARG A 175 16.20 -8.83 -3.45
C ARG A 175 16.68 -8.78 -2.00
N ASP A 176 17.97 -8.98 -1.78
CA ASP A 176 18.56 -9.05 -0.43
C ASP A 176 18.35 -7.70 0.31
N TRP A 177 18.46 -6.59 -0.41
CA TRP A 177 18.21 -5.27 0.14
C TRP A 177 16.73 -5.05 0.49
N VAL A 178 15.77 -5.32 -0.43
CA VAL A 178 14.35 -5.05 -0.19
C VAL A 178 13.79 -5.93 0.91
N VAL A 179 14.18 -7.19 0.97
CA VAL A 179 13.79 -8.12 2.07
C VAL A 179 14.27 -7.56 3.41
N LYS A 180 15.53 -7.11 3.49
CA LYS A 180 16.08 -6.49 4.69
C LYS A 180 15.31 -5.22 5.08
N GLU A 181 15.01 -4.35 4.12
CA GLU A 181 14.23 -3.12 4.36
C GLU A 181 12.84 -3.42 4.91
N CYS A 182 12.15 -4.44 4.37
CA CYS A 182 10.84 -4.87 4.88
C CYS A 182 10.92 -5.39 6.32
N HIS A 183 12.01 -6.08 6.69
CA HIS A 183 12.21 -6.55 8.07
C HIS A 183 12.52 -5.43 9.06
N THR A 184 12.94 -4.26 8.60
CA THR A 184 13.17 -3.08 9.46
C THR A 184 11.92 -2.24 9.67
N LEU A 185 10.82 -2.54 8.97
CA LEU A 185 9.53 -1.90 9.22
C LEU A 185 9.02 -2.26 10.63
N PRO A 186 8.28 -1.36 11.30
CA PRO A 186 7.65 -1.66 12.59
C PRO A 186 6.87 -2.97 12.56
N ALA A 187 6.80 -3.68 13.70
CA ALA A 187 6.15 -5.00 13.79
C ALA A 187 4.68 -5.01 13.34
N ALA A 188 4.05 -3.84 13.31
CA ALA A 188 2.71 -3.62 12.79
C ALA A 188 2.57 -3.77 11.25
N ALA A 189 3.69 -3.89 10.52
CA ALA A 189 3.71 -4.05 9.05
C ALA A 189 4.38 -5.38 8.60
N ARG A 190 4.61 -6.33 9.54
CA ARG A 190 5.24 -7.63 9.26
C ARG A 190 4.25 -8.75 9.06
#